data_083e498a3b1431a3fd2493d0fcdd5008
#
_entry.id   083e498a3b1431a3fd2493d0fcdd5008
#
_cell.length_a   1.000
_cell.length_b   1.000
_cell.length_c   1.000
_cell.angle_alpha   90.00
_cell.angle_beta   90.00
_cell.angle_gamma   90.00
#
_symmetry.space_group_name_H-M   'P 1'
#
loop_
_entity.id
_entity.type
_entity.pdbx_description
1 polymer ?
#
loop_
_entity_poly.entity_id
_entity_poly.type
_entity_poly.pdbx_seq_one_letter_code
_entity_poly.pdbx_strand_id
1 'polypeptide(L)'
;MKNYRYLIALFPVLAGCAVSPAYVTPGTPAITLASPQQAQFAPAQTAASNAAWWTFFDDARLSQLIAGALEHNLDIAQAQAHLLAARAVFDERRLDELPAVTGQAGWQRQVRQNTPDSRAATANTRVGFDAQWEIDLFGRLAHISRSAQARADAAQADLRQVQLTIAAEVARNYYEALGYQQNLALTQAQVQSWRDTVALTDARIRAGSGLPEERHNALANLARSEAALPPLQAGLRQAQYRLDVLSGQAPGAIALATKPQQQAPLAGQLPLGDVNQLIKQRPDVVRAERLLAASSEDVGAATADLYPRLSLGGFLGFFALRGSGVFDGGARAFEVAPSVSYPAFRLGSVKARLRGTRAEAQGALARYEHTMLLAQEDVENAVTQLAENQTRLASLLASARHGNAALGIATTRYQGGAGSYQAVLENQRALYDIRREAL
;
A
#
# COMPACT_ATOMS: atom_id res chain seq x y z
N MET A 1 49.94 -42.84 4.46
CA MET A 1 48.47 -42.80 4.18
C MET A 1 47.67 -43.21 5.43
N LYS A 2 47.76 -42.46 6.56
CA LYS A 2 47.05 -42.87 7.81
C LYS A 2 46.34 -41.74 8.57
N ASN A 3 46.32 -40.47 8.08
CA ASN A 3 45.82 -39.32 8.86
C ASN A 3 44.53 -38.68 8.33
N TYR A 4 43.86 -39.24 7.31
CA TYR A 4 42.60 -38.68 6.76
C TYR A 4 41.35 -39.02 7.58
N ARG A 5 41.42 -39.95 8.53
CA ARG A 5 40.25 -40.38 9.32
C ARG A 5 39.82 -39.40 10.42
N TYR A 6 40.70 -38.50 10.84
CA TYR A 6 40.39 -37.50 11.87
C TYR A 6 39.78 -36.20 11.32
N LEU A 7 39.95 -35.93 10.02
CA LEU A 7 39.32 -34.74 9.40
C LEU A 7 37.82 -34.91 9.18
N ILE A 8 37.32 -36.13 8.98
CA ILE A 8 35.90 -36.42 8.73
C ILE A 8 35.07 -36.39 10.02
N ALA A 9 35.68 -36.59 11.19
CA ALA A 9 35.00 -36.59 12.48
C ALA A 9 34.71 -35.18 13.04
N LEU A 10 35.31 -34.12 12.47
CA LEU A 10 35.10 -32.73 12.91
C LEU A 10 33.86 -32.06 12.25
N PHE A 11 33.33 -32.63 11.16
CA PHE A 11 32.24 -32.06 10.39
C PHE A 11 30.84 -32.03 11.08
N PRO A 12 30.44 -33.01 11.93
CA PRO A 12 29.13 -32.99 12.57
C PRO A 12 29.02 -32.02 13.76
N VAL A 13 30.12 -31.47 14.30
CA VAL A 13 30.11 -30.54 15.44
C VAL A 13 29.79 -29.12 15.01
N LEU A 14 29.87 -28.79 13.71
CA LEU A 14 29.65 -27.45 13.15
C LEU A 14 28.17 -27.15 12.84
N ALA A 15 27.28 -28.14 12.92
CA ALA A 15 25.87 -27.98 12.50
C ALA A 15 24.92 -27.41 13.59
N GLY A 16 25.43 -26.91 14.73
CA GLY A 16 24.57 -26.70 15.90
C GLY A 16 24.69 -25.39 16.67
N CYS A 17 25.38 -24.38 16.19
CA CYS A 17 25.58 -23.12 16.95
C CYS A 17 24.75 -21.94 16.48
N ALA A 18 23.47 -22.12 16.20
CA ALA A 18 22.58 -20.98 16.08
C ALA A 18 22.39 -20.29 17.45
N VAL A 19 22.96 -19.10 17.62
CA VAL A 19 23.03 -18.38 18.91
C VAL A 19 21.73 -17.64 19.25
N SER A 20 20.81 -17.55 18.31
CA SER A 20 19.52 -16.88 18.47
C SER A 20 18.37 -17.81 18.06
N PRO A 21 17.24 -17.81 18.78
CA PRO A 21 16.07 -18.57 18.37
C PRO A 21 15.53 -18.02 17.02
N ALA A 22 14.96 -18.95 16.23
CA ALA A 22 14.26 -18.57 15.00
C ALA A 22 13.08 -17.64 15.32
N TYR A 23 12.80 -16.69 14.44
CA TYR A 23 11.62 -15.86 14.54
C TYR A 23 10.34 -16.71 14.52
N VAL A 24 9.43 -16.42 15.44
CA VAL A 24 8.10 -17.01 15.49
C VAL A 24 7.09 -15.85 15.43
N THR A 25 6.15 -15.93 14.50
CA THR A 25 5.08 -14.93 14.39
C THR A 25 4.29 -14.86 15.70
N PRO A 26 4.12 -13.67 16.30
CA PRO A 26 3.33 -13.51 17.52
C PRO A 26 1.92 -14.07 17.35
N GLY A 27 1.44 -14.79 18.39
CA GLY A 27 0.06 -15.26 18.43
C GLY A 27 -0.89 -14.07 18.45
N THR A 28 -1.82 -14.02 17.47
CA THR A 28 -2.87 -12.99 17.47
C THR A 28 -4.07 -13.48 18.26
N PRO A 29 -4.63 -12.69 19.20
CA PRO A 29 -5.89 -13.00 19.84
C PRO A 29 -6.99 -13.21 18.80
N ALA A 30 -7.97 -14.06 19.08
CA ALA A 30 -9.13 -14.20 18.22
C ALA A 30 -9.89 -12.86 18.21
N ILE A 31 -10.10 -12.30 17.04
CA ILE A 31 -10.83 -11.05 16.86
C ILE A 31 -12.31 -11.38 16.68
N THR A 32 -13.15 -10.81 17.54
CA THR A 32 -14.60 -10.83 17.42
C THR A 32 -15.06 -9.41 17.17
N LEU A 33 -15.86 -9.19 16.11
CA LEU A 33 -16.45 -7.87 15.85
C LEU A 33 -17.47 -7.52 16.94
N ALA A 34 -17.42 -6.29 17.40
CA ALA A 34 -18.37 -5.76 18.39
C ALA A 34 -19.68 -5.29 17.74
N SER A 35 -19.64 -4.98 16.44
CA SER A 35 -20.78 -4.44 15.71
C SER A 35 -21.93 -5.45 15.58
N PRO A 36 -23.15 -5.13 16.02
CA PRO A 36 -24.33 -5.99 15.89
C PRO A 36 -24.79 -6.16 14.44
N GLN A 37 -24.30 -5.31 13.51
CA GLN A 37 -24.68 -5.30 12.10
C GLN A 37 -24.08 -6.44 11.29
N GLN A 38 -23.23 -7.30 11.87
CA GLN A 38 -22.67 -8.49 11.21
C GLN A 38 -23.74 -9.39 10.58
N ALA A 39 -24.93 -9.47 11.19
CA ALA A 39 -26.03 -10.28 10.67
C ALA A 39 -26.56 -9.84 9.30
N GLN A 40 -26.21 -8.63 8.83
CA GLN A 40 -26.60 -8.11 7.52
C GLN A 40 -25.66 -8.59 6.40
N PHE A 41 -24.55 -9.24 6.76
CA PHE A 41 -23.58 -9.78 5.81
C PHE A 41 -23.75 -11.27 5.64
N ALA A 42 -23.50 -11.76 4.43
CA ALA A 42 -23.53 -13.20 4.18
C ALA A 42 -22.41 -13.90 4.95
N PRO A 43 -22.68 -15.05 5.59
CA PRO A 43 -21.63 -15.88 6.17
C PRO A 43 -20.68 -16.32 5.05
N ALA A 44 -19.38 -16.32 5.35
CA ALA A 44 -18.37 -16.73 4.39
C ALA A 44 -18.54 -18.19 4.00
N GLN A 45 -19.05 -18.43 2.83
CA GLN A 45 -18.72 -19.64 2.11
C GLN A 45 -17.41 -19.36 1.38
N THR A 46 -16.30 -19.93 1.89
CA THR A 46 -14.98 -19.90 1.27
C THR A 46 -14.66 -18.57 0.59
N ALA A 47 -14.23 -17.59 1.37
CA ALA A 47 -13.63 -16.38 0.80
C ALA A 47 -12.36 -16.77 0.05
N ALA A 48 -12.50 -17.07 -1.23
CA ALA A 48 -11.41 -16.80 -2.14
C ALA A 48 -11.06 -15.32 -1.87
N SER A 49 -9.82 -15.07 -1.49
CA SER A 49 -9.24 -13.73 -1.47
C SER A 49 -9.51 -13.13 -2.84
N ASN A 50 -10.63 -12.42 -2.99
CA ASN A 50 -11.03 -11.87 -4.27
C ASN A 50 -10.13 -10.69 -4.54
N ALA A 51 -8.99 -10.96 -5.17
CA ALA A 51 -8.10 -9.92 -5.66
C ALA A 51 -8.85 -8.91 -6.55
N ALA A 52 -9.99 -9.30 -7.09
CA ALA A 52 -10.86 -8.49 -7.93
C ALA A 52 -12.24 -8.24 -7.27
N TRP A 53 -12.25 -7.72 -6.04
CA TRP A 53 -13.47 -7.42 -5.26
C TRP A 53 -14.48 -6.52 -6.00
N TRP A 54 -14.02 -5.65 -6.92
CA TRP A 54 -14.87 -4.75 -7.71
C TRP A 54 -15.77 -5.47 -8.71
N THR A 55 -15.49 -6.72 -9.05
CA THR A 55 -16.37 -7.54 -9.91
C THR A 55 -17.73 -7.83 -9.29
N PHE A 56 -17.83 -7.71 -7.95
CA PHE A 56 -19.09 -7.82 -7.22
C PHE A 56 -20.11 -6.74 -7.65
N PHE A 57 -19.65 -5.60 -8.17
CA PHE A 57 -20.52 -4.51 -8.64
C PHE A 57 -21.11 -4.78 -10.04
N ASP A 58 -20.68 -5.83 -10.74
CA ASP A 58 -21.10 -6.19 -12.10
C ASP A 58 -21.05 -5.02 -13.10
N ASP A 59 -20.03 -4.16 -12.94
CA ASP A 59 -19.79 -2.97 -13.76
C ASP A 59 -18.53 -3.15 -14.62
N ALA A 60 -18.77 -3.37 -15.92
CA ALA A 60 -17.69 -3.58 -16.89
C ALA A 60 -16.81 -2.33 -17.06
N ARG A 61 -17.39 -1.11 -16.92
CA ARG A 61 -16.62 0.14 -17.05
C ARG A 61 -15.72 0.35 -15.84
N LEU A 62 -16.23 0.11 -14.64
CA LEU A 62 -15.43 0.11 -13.42
C LEU A 62 -14.26 -0.86 -13.55
N SER A 63 -14.54 -2.09 -13.97
CA SER A 63 -13.52 -3.13 -14.14
C SER A 63 -12.42 -2.72 -15.13
N GLN A 64 -12.79 -2.09 -16.26
CA GLN A 64 -11.83 -1.55 -17.23
C GLN A 64 -10.95 -0.43 -16.64
N LEU A 65 -11.57 0.50 -15.91
CA LEU A 65 -10.84 1.62 -15.29
C LEU A 65 -9.85 1.12 -14.24
N ILE A 66 -10.25 0.16 -13.40
CA ILE A 66 -9.35 -0.44 -12.40
C ILE A 66 -8.22 -1.22 -13.08
N ALA A 67 -8.52 -2.03 -14.10
CA ALA A 67 -7.48 -2.76 -14.83
C ALA A 67 -6.46 -1.81 -15.45
N GLY A 68 -6.91 -0.73 -16.12
CA GLY A 68 -6.03 0.28 -16.68
C GLY A 68 -5.19 1.01 -15.61
N ALA A 69 -5.78 1.32 -14.46
CA ALA A 69 -5.05 1.94 -13.35
C ALA A 69 -4.00 0.99 -12.77
N LEU A 70 -4.32 -0.29 -12.56
CA LEU A 70 -3.37 -1.28 -12.05
C LEU A 70 -2.18 -1.51 -12.99
N GLU A 71 -2.36 -1.29 -14.30
CA GLU A 71 -1.30 -1.44 -15.31
C GLU A 71 -0.44 -0.18 -15.47
N HIS A 72 -1.04 1.02 -15.39
CA HIS A 72 -0.37 2.25 -15.82
C HIS A 72 -0.14 3.25 -14.67
N ASN A 73 -0.61 2.98 -13.46
CA ASN A 73 -0.46 3.90 -12.33
C ASN A 73 1.01 4.06 -11.91
N LEU A 74 1.44 5.31 -11.73
CA LEU A 74 2.83 5.64 -11.40
C LEU A 74 3.22 5.33 -9.95
N ASP A 75 2.28 5.35 -9.01
CA ASP A 75 2.54 4.95 -7.61
C ASP A 75 2.80 3.44 -7.53
N ILE A 76 2.07 2.64 -8.34
CA ILE A 76 2.32 1.20 -8.47
C ILE A 76 3.69 0.95 -9.10
N ALA A 77 4.06 1.68 -10.16
CA ALA A 77 5.38 1.58 -10.78
C ALA A 77 6.50 1.92 -9.78
N GLN A 78 6.31 2.95 -8.96
CA GLN A 78 7.24 3.31 -7.88
C GLN A 78 7.35 2.18 -6.83
N ALA A 79 6.23 1.62 -6.38
CA ALA A 79 6.24 0.51 -5.41
C ALA A 79 6.91 -0.75 -5.98
N GLN A 80 6.75 -1.03 -7.28
CA GLN A 80 7.46 -2.10 -7.98
C GLN A 80 8.97 -1.85 -8.01
N ALA A 81 9.41 -0.62 -8.27
CA ALA A 81 10.82 -0.26 -8.24
C ALA A 81 11.42 -0.41 -6.82
N HIS A 82 10.68 -0.03 -5.78
CA HIS A 82 11.09 -0.25 -4.38
C HIS A 82 11.23 -1.74 -4.05
N LEU A 83 10.30 -2.58 -4.52
CA LEU A 83 10.40 -4.02 -4.35
C LEU A 83 11.65 -4.60 -5.04
N LEU A 84 11.95 -4.17 -6.28
CA LEU A 84 13.13 -4.61 -7.00
C LEU A 84 14.42 -4.19 -6.28
N ALA A 85 14.47 -2.97 -5.75
CA ALA A 85 15.59 -2.49 -4.94
C ALA A 85 15.77 -3.32 -3.65
N ALA A 86 14.68 -3.63 -2.95
CA ALA A 86 14.73 -4.47 -1.75
C ALA A 86 15.21 -5.90 -2.06
N ARG A 87 14.78 -6.48 -3.17
CA ARG A 87 15.26 -7.79 -3.64
C ARG A 87 16.75 -7.77 -4.00
N ALA A 88 17.23 -6.71 -4.66
CA ALA A 88 18.64 -6.56 -4.97
C ALA A 88 19.51 -6.49 -3.69
N VAL A 89 19.03 -5.80 -2.65
CA VAL A 89 19.69 -5.79 -1.34
C VAL A 89 19.71 -7.21 -0.70
N PHE A 90 18.61 -7.95 -0.80
CA PHE A 90 18.57 -9.33 -0.32
C PHE A 90 19.58 -10.20 -1.07
N ASP A 91 19.62 -10.11 -2.40
CA ASP A 91 20.59 -10.88 -3.23
C ASP A 91 22.03 -10.51 -2.85
N GLU A 92 22.34 -9.22 -2.64
CA GLU A 92 23.64 -8.77 -2.14
C GLU A 92 23.99 -9.42 -0.81
N ARG A 93 23.08 -9.37 0.18
CA ARG A 93 23.34 -9.96 1.51
C ARG A 93 23.49 -11.48 1.49
N ARG A 94 22.76 -12.14 0.60
CA ARG A 94 22.92 -13.58 0.38
C ARG A 94 24.26 -13.93 -0.25
N LEU A 95 24.78 -13.09 -1.14
CA LEU A 95 26.11 -13.28 -1.73
C LEU A 95 27.23 -12.99 -0.73
N ASP A 96 27.02 -12.14 0.28
CA ASP A 96 27.97 -11.91 1.37
C ASP A 96 28.27 -13.19 2.21
N GLU A 97 27.43 -14.22 2.14
CA GLU A 97 27.68 -15.54 2.75
C GLU A 97 28.73 -16.36 1.98
N LEU A 98 29.05 -15.98 0.74
CA LEU A 98 30.01 -16.67 -0.14
C LEU A 98 31.38 -15.98 -0.11
N PRO A 99 32.46 -16.67 -0.51
CA PRO A 99 33.76 -16.05 -0.67
C PRO A 99 33.73 -14.90 -1.68
N ALA A 100 34.16 -13.71 -1.27
CA ALA A 100 34.36 -12.57 -2.17
C ALA A 100 35.75 -12.71 -2.83
N VAL A 101 35.80 -12.76 -4.15
CA VAL A 101 37.02 -12.82 -4.93
C VAL A 101 37.24 -11.55 -5.71
N THR A 102 38.35 -10.86 -5.48
CA THR A 102 38.72 -9.61 -6.17
C THR A 102 40.01 -9.76 -6.93
N GLY A 103 40.05 -9.35 -8.19
CA GLY A 103 41.27 -9.22 -8.96
C GLY A 103 42.01 -7.93 -8.60
N GLN A 104 43.29 -8.03 -8.34
CA GLN A 104 44.11 -6.84 -8.09
C GLN A 104 45.46 -6.91 -8.78
N ALA A 105 45.91 -5.73 -9.19
CA ALA A 105 47.28 -5.52 -9.68
C ALA A 105 47.84 -4.28 -8.99
N GLY A 106 48.98 -4.41 -8.39
CA GLY A 106 49.59 -3.31 -7.66
C GLY A 106 51.12 -3.33 -7.79
N TRP A 107 51.72 -2.15 -7.87
CA TRP A 107 53.11 -1.92 -7.71
C TRP A 107 53.36 -1.03 -6.51
N GLN A 108 54.25 -1.41 -5.63
CA GLN A 108 54.60 -0.64 -4.45
C GLN A 108 56.10 -0.49 -4.35
N ARG A 109 56.59 0.73 -4.11
CA ARG A 109 57.97 1.00 -3.74
C ARG A 109 58.01 1.74 -2.42
N GLN A 110 58.74 1.20 -1.47
CA GLN A 110 58.89 1.78 -0.13
C GLN A 110 60.32 1.84 0.29
N VAL A 111 60.67 2.87 1.03
CA VAL A 111 61.99 3.00 1.68
C VAL A 111 61.72 2.89 3.17
N ARG A 112 62.31 1.85 3.80
CA ARG A 112 62.21 1.68 5.25
C ARG A 112 63.60 1.78 5.89
N GLN A 113 63.67 2.38 7.04
CA GLN A 113 64.85 2.34 7.87
C GLN A 113 64.84 1.01 8.63
N ASN A 114 65.83 0.12 8.36
CA ASN A 114 65.88 -1.21 9.00
C ASN A 114 66.78 -1.19 10.24
N THR A 115 67.77 -0.26 10.28
CA THR A 115 68.58 0.07 11.45
C THR A 115 68.82 1.58 11.49
N PRO A 116 69.27 2.17 12.63
CA PRO A 116 69.54 3.63 12.70
C PRO A 116 70.32 4.19 11.56
N ASP A 117 71.27 3.41 10.98
CA ASP A 117 72.20 3.80 9.94
C ASP A 117 71.91 3.20 8.54
N SER A 118 70.82 2.41 8.38
CA SER A 118 70.53 1.70 7.15
C SER A 118 69.12 1.93 6.65
N ARG A 119 69.00 2.43 5.40
CA ARG A 119 67.77 2.56 4.64
C ARG A 119 67.76 1.56 3.49
N ALA A 120 66.71 0.75 3.40
CA ALA A 120 66.51 -0.17 2.28
C ALA A 120 65.31 0.26 1.45
N ALA A 121 65.53 0.35 0.14
CA ALA A 121 64.42 0.53 -0.81
C ALA A 121 63.95 -0.86 -1.26
N THR A 122 62.71 -1.17 -1.05
CA THR A 122 62.07 -2.38 -1.58
C THR A 122 60.98 -2.01 -2.55
N ALA A 123 60.90 -2.75 -3.67
CA ALA A 123 59.81 -2.64 -4.61
C ALA A 123 59.17 -4.00 -4.76
N ASN A 124 57.87 -4.07 -4.84
CA ASN A 124 57.16 -5.31 -5.15
C ASN A 124 56.06 -5.04 -6.18
N THR A 125 55.75 -6.05 -6.96
CA THR A 125 54.65 -6.13 -7.86
C THR A 125 53.80 -7.33 -7.49
N ARG A 126 52.49 -7.11 -7.28
CA ARG A 126 51.53 -8.16 -6.93
C ARG A 126 50.40 -8.11 -7.95
N VAL A 127 50.14 -9.23 -8.63
CA VAL A 127 49.06 -9.39 -9.62
C VAL A 127 48.38 -10.72 -9.37
N GLY A 128 47.09 -10.72 -9.18
CA GLY A 128 46.36 -11.96 -8.91
C GLY A 128 44.96 -11.71 -8.36
N PHE A 129 44.46 -12.71 -7.67
CA PHE A 129 43.15 -12.72 -7.04
C PHE A 129 43.29 -12.85 -5.53
N ASP A 130 42.61 -11.94 -4.80
CA ASP A 130 42.44 -12.10 -3.36
C ASP A 130 41.01 -12.64 -3.11
N ALA A 131 40.96 -13.62 -2.22
CA ALA A 131 39.71 -14.20 -1.71
C ALA A 131 39.57 -13.81 -0.24
N GLN A 132 38.38 -13.39 0.16
CA GLN A 132 37.99 -13.12 1.53
C GLN A 132 36.66 -13.80 1.82
N TRP A 133 36.60 -14.60 2.87
CA TRP A 133 35.42 -15.33 3.26
C TRP A 133 35.26 -15.30 4.78
N GLU A 134 34.08 -14.85 5.27
CA GLU A 134 33.70 -15.01 6.66
C GLU A 134 32.95 -16.34 6.80
N ILE A 135 33.49 -17.25 7.62
CA ILE A 135 32.84 -18.53 7.93
C ILE A 135 31.82 -18.27 9.03
N ASP A 136 30.53 -18.30 8.68
CA ASP A 136 29.44 -17.89 9.55
C ASP A 136 29.07 -18.94 10.61
N LEU A 137 29.96 -19.16 11.58
CA LEU A 137 29.77 -20.15 12.65
C LEU A 137 28.60 -19.81 13.59
N PHE A 138 28.31 -18.55 13.80
CA PHE A 138 27.32 -18.07 14.76
C PHE A 138 26.10 -17.48 14.13
N GLY A 139 25.96 -17.54 12.79
CA GLY A 139 24.79 -17.15 12.02
C GLY A 139 24.65 -15.65 11.82
N ARG A 140 25.70 -14.86 11.95
CA ARG A 140 25.67 -13.40 11.76
C ARG A 140 25.22 -13.02 10.34
N LEU A 141 25.87 -13.59 9.32
CA LEU A 141 25.56 -13.32 7.92
C LEU A 141 24.19 -13.90 7.53
N ALA A 142 23.90 -15.11 8.01
CA ALA A 142 22.59 -15.72 7.81
C ALA A 142 21.44 -14.89 8.41
N HIS A 143 21.63 -14.28 9.59
CA HIS A 143 20.65 -13.35 10.17
C HIS A 143 20.51 -12.06 9.35
N ILE A 144 21.61 -11.49 8.85
CA ILE A 144 21.58 -10.30 7.98
C ILE A 144 20.83 -10.61 6.68
N SER A 145 21.09 -11.75 6.07
CA SER A 145 20.42 -12.22 4.84
C SER A 145 18.92 -12.42 5.07
N ARG A 146 18.53 -13.11 6.16
CA ARG A 146 17.10 -13.28 6.52
C ARG A 146 16.40 -11.98 6.86
N SER A 147 17.10 -11.04 7.51
CA SER A 147 16.56 -9.69 7.75
C SER A 147 16.28 -8.96 6.43
N ALA A 148 17.20 -9.02 5.47
CA ALA A 148 17.01 -8.44 4.14
C ALA A 148 15.87 -9.10 3.36
N GLN A 149 15.73 -10.43 3.47
CA GLN A 149 14.60 -11.17 2.89
C GLN A 149 13.27 -10.71 3.48
N ALA A 150 13.17 -10.60 4.80
CA ALA A 150 11.95 -10.14 5.47
C ALA A 150 11.58 -8.70 5.06
N ARG A 151 12.58 -7.83 4.82
CA ARG A 151 12.35 -6.47 4.27
C ARG A 151 11.87 -6.51 2.81
N ALA A 152 12.37 -7.42 1.99
CA ALA A 152 11.88 -7.61 0.62
C ALA A 152 10.44 -8.14 0.62
N ASP A 153 10.09 -9.05 1.55
CA ASP A 153 8.71 -9.52 1.73
C ASP A 153 7.78 -8.40 2.22
N ALA A 154 8.27 -7.50 3.08
CA ALA A 154 7.54 -6.30 3.50
C ALA A 154 7.29 -5.35 2.33
N ALA A 155 8.27 -5.14 1.43
CA ALA A 155 8.10 -4.34 0.22
C ALA A 155 7.10 -4.98 -0.77
N GLN A 156 7.04 -6.32 -0.83
CA GLN A 156 6.03 -7.03 -1.62
C GLN A 156 4.61 -6.81 -1.05
N ALA A 157 4.46 -6.78 0.27
CA ALA A 157 3.20 -6.46 0.91
C ALA A 157 2.81 -4.98 0.69
N ASP A 158 3.78 -4.08 0.72
CA ASP A 158 3.58 -2.65 0.43
C ASP A 158 3.07 -2.43 -1.00
N LEU A 159 3.64 -3.11 -1.99
CA LEU A 159 3.12 -3.10 -3.37
C LEU A 159 1.65 -3.52 -3.45
N ARG A 160 1.26 -4.60 -2.73
CA ARG A 160 -0.13 -5.04 -2.67
C ARG A 160 -1.04 -4.01 -2.01
N GLN A 161 -0.55 -3.32 -0.97
CA GLN A 161 -1.28 -2.23 -0.32
C GLN A 161 -1.53 -1.07 -1.29
N VAL A 162 -0.53 -0.67 -2.05
CA VAL A 162 -0.67 0.38 -3.08
C VAL A 162 -1.69 -0.04 -4.14
N GLN A 163 -1.61 -1.26 -4.66
CA GLN A 163 -2.57 -1.79 -5.63
C GLN A 163 -4.01 -1.77 -5.10
N LEU A 164 -4.23 -2.20 -3.85
CA LEU A 164 -5.53 -2.18 -3.20
C LEU A 164 -6.06 -0.74 -3.06
N THR A 165 -5.21 0.17 -2.60
CA THR A 165 -5.55 1.58 -2.43
C THR A 165 -5.93 2.24 -3.75
N ILE A 166 -5.16 2.01 -4.82
CA ILE A 166 -5.45 2.55 -6.16
C ILE A 166 -6.77 2.00 -6.68
N ALA A 167 -7.02 0.69 -6.57
CA ALA A 167 -8.29 0.10 -6.99
C ALA A 167 -9.50 0.70 -6.23
N ALA A 168 -9.36 0.91 -4.91
CA ALA A 168 -10.40 1.52 -4.09
C ALA A 168 -10.62 3.01 -4.45
N GLU A 169 -9.55 3.77 -4.70
CA GLU A 169 -9.66 5.17 -5.14
C GLU A 169 -10.32 5.30 -6.51
N VAL A 170 -10.00 4.42 -7.47
CA VAL A 170 -10.67 4.38 -8.78
C VAL A 170 -12.16 4.12 -8.61
N ALA A 171 -12.54 3.11 -7.82
CA ALA A 171 -13.95 2.80 -7.59
C ALA A 171 -14.68 3.97 -6.93
N ARG A 172 -14.10 4.58 -5.88
CA ARG A 172 -14.67 5.73 -5.21
C ARG A 172 -14.90 6.92 -6.16
N ASN A 173 -13.86 7.33 -6.90
CA ASN A 173 -13.97 8.46 -7.81
C ASN A 173 -14.90 8.18 -9.00
N TYR A 174 -14.99 6.92 -9.45
CA TYR A 174 -15.94 6.52 -10.47
C TYR A 174 -17.39 6.68 -10.01
N TYR A 175 -17.76 6.15 -8.84
CA TYR A 175 -19.09 6.29 -8.29
C TYR A 175 -19.41 7.72 -7.89
N GLU A 176 -18.44 8.49 -7.42
CA GLU A 176 -18.57 9.92 -7.15
C GLU A 176 -18.89 10.71 -8.44
N ALA A 177 -18.19 10.39 -9.55
CA ALA A 177 -18.49 11.00 -10.85
C ALA A 177 -19.91 10.65 -11.34
N LEU A 178 -20.35 9.38 -11.17
CA LEU A 178 -21.74 9.00 -11.48
C LEU A 178 -22.76 9.74 -10.62
N GLY A 179 -22.47 9.90 -9.32
CA GLY A 179 -23.30 10.72 -8.41
C GLY A 179 -23.43 12.17 -8.87
N TYR A 180 -22.32 12.81 -9.28
CA TYR A 180 -22.35 14.15 -9.85
C TYR A 180 -23.16 14.22 -11.15
N GLN A 181 -23.07 13.22 -12.03
CA GLN A 181 -23.88 13.17 -13.27
C GLN A 181 -25.39 13.09 -12.97
N GLN A 182 -25.77 12.23 -12.01
CA GLN A 182 -27.17 12.09 -11.60
C GLN A 182 -27.69 13.38 -10.94
N ASN A 183 -26.90 13.99 -10.04
CA ASN A 183 -27.24 15.28 -9.44
C ASN A 183 -27.35 16.39 -10.47
N LEU A 184 -26.50 16.45 -11.48
CA LEU A 184 -26.59 17.40 -12.58
C LEU A 184 -27.90 17.22 -13.37
N ALA A 185 -28.25 15.99 -13.73
CA ALA A 185 -29.50 15.70 -14.43
C ALA A 185 -30.75 16.10 -13.61
N LEU A 186 -30.75 15.78 -12.31
CA LEU A 186 -31.80 16.15 -11.38
C LEU A 186 -31.93 17.70 -11.26
N THR A 187 -30.78 18.37 -11.09
CA THR A 187 -30.77 19.85 -10.96
C THR A 187 -31.20 20.55 -12.27
N GLN A 188 -30.80 20.03 -13.44
CA GLN A 188 -31.25 20.52 -14.74
C GLN A 188 -32.74 20.36 -14.91
N ALA A 189 -33.32 19.22 -14.49
CA ALA A 189 -34.78 19.05 -14.49
C ALA A 189 -35.47 20.03 -13.55
N GLN A 190 -34.88 20.33 -12.39
CA GLN A 190 -35.37 21.33 -11.46
C GLN A 190 -35.31 22.75 -12.07
N VAL A 191 -34.23 23.13 -12.73
CA VAL A 191 -34.09 24.41 -13.44
C VAL A 191 -35.18 24.55 -14.51
N GLN A 192 -35.40 23.49 -15.31
CA GLN A 192 -36.46 23.52 -16.33
C GLN A 192 -37.84 23.71 -15.68
N SER A 193 -38.15 23.01 -14.61
CA SER A 193 -39.40 23.16 -13.89
C SER A 193 -39.60 24.55 -13.32
N TRP A 194 -38.56 25.22 -12.82
CA TRP A 194 -38.64 26.62 -12.40
C TRP A 194 -38.83 27.59 -13.57
N ARG A 195 -38.27 27.34 -14.75
CA ARG A 195 -38.50 28.12 -15.98
C ARG A 195 -39.96 28.05 -16.39
N ASP A 196 -40.54 26.83 -16.36
CA ASP A 196 -41.94 26.61 -16.66
C ASP A 196 -42.84 27.34 -15.65
N THR A 197 -42.44 27.35 -14.37
CA THR A 197 -43.11 28.11 -13.31
C THR A 197 -43.10 29.64 -13.56
N VAL A 198 -41.95 30.20 -13.94
CA VAL A 198 -41.80 31.61 -14.28
C VAL A 198 -42.73 31.95 -15.47
N ALA A 199 -42.72 31.12 -16.53
CA ALA A 199 -43.59 31.34 -17.70
C ALA A 199 -45.08 31.29 -17.34
N LEU A 200 -45.48 30.36 -16.46
CA LEU A 200 -46.86 30.27 -15.98
C LEU A 200 -47.26 31.50 -15.14
N THR A 201 -46.40 31.93 -14.20
CA THR A 201 -46.70 33.13 -13.39
C THR A 201 -46.78 34.39 -14.25
N ASP A 202 -45.91 34.55 -15.26
CA ASP A 202 -45.96 35.62 -16.23
C ASP A 202 -47.30 35.61 -17.04
N ALA A 203 -47.78 34.44 -17.45
CA ALA A 203 -49.06 34.31 -18.14
C ALA A 203 -50.23 34.68 -17.23
N ARG A 204 -50.23 34.26 -15.97
CA ARG A 204 -51.28 34.64 -14.99
C ARG A 204 -51.29 36.13 -14.67
N ILE A 205 -50.12 36.76 -14.55
CA ILE A 205 -50.02 38.21 -14.35
C ILE A 205 -50.64 38.95 -15.56
N ARG A 206 -50.33 38.56 -16.80
CA ARG A 206 -50.88 39.10 -18.02
C ARG A 206 -52.41 38.92 -18.07
N ALA A 207 -52.93 37.84 -17.53
CA ALA A 207 -54.39 37.59 -17.44
C ALA A 207 -55.09 38.30 -16.25
N GLY A 208 -54.30 39.04 -15.43
CA GLY A 208 -54.87 39.78 -14.28
C GLY A 208 -55.12 38.86 -13.05
N SER A 209 -54.71 37.62 -13.06
CA SER A 209 -54.98 36.65 -11.99
C SER A 209 -53.71 36.23 -11.19
N GLY A 210 -52.54 36.77 -11.51
CA GLY A 210 -51.26 36.48 -10.85
C GLY A 210 -50.73 37.64 -10.02
N LEU A 211 -49.94 37.35 -8.99
CA LEU A 211 -49.29 38.34 -8.13
C LEU A 211 -47.83 38.56 -8.56
N PRO A 212 -47.33 39.82 -8.60
CA PRO A 212 -45.90 40.09 -8.90
C PRO A 212 -44.96 39.41 -7.93
N GLU A 213 -45.35 39.22 -6.67
CA GLU A 213 -44.56 38.48 -5.66
C GLU A 213 -44.33 37.03 -6.06
N GLU A 214 -45.34 36.33 -6.61
CA GLU A 214 -45.20 34.94 -7.08
C GLU A 214 -44.10 34.82 -8.16
N ARG A 215 -44.04 35.79 -9.07
CA ARG A 215 -43.02 35.88 -10.11
C ARG A 215 -41.62 36.07 -9.54
N HIS A 216 -41.43 36.98 -8.59
CA HIS A 216 -40.13 37.21 -7.96
C HIS A 216 -39.66 35.99 -7.15
N ASN A 217 -40.56 35.31 -6.48
CA ASN A 217 -40.28 34.06 -5.78
C ASN A 217 -39.87 32.94 -6.75
N ALA A 218 -40.53 32.82 -7.90
CA ALA A 218 -40.16 31.84 -8.93
C ALA A 218 -38.79 32.15 -9.55
N LEU A 219 -38.50 33.42 -9.85
CA LEU A 219 -37.20 33.87 -10.37
C LEU A 219 -36.06 33.64 -9.35
N ALA A 220 -36.30 33.90 -8.06
CA ALA A 220 -35.32 33.64 -7.01
C ALA A 220 -34.98 32.13 -6.89
N ASN A 221 -35.98 31.26 -7.00
CA ASN A 221 -35.79 29.82 -6.97
C ASN A 221 -35.13 29.32 -8.26
N LEU A 222 -35.41 29.87 -9.43
CA LEU A 222 -34.73 29.59 -10.69
C LEU A 222 -33.24 29.93 -10.55
N ALA A 223 -32.91 31.15 -10.15
CA ALA A 223 -31.53 31.60 -9.99
C ALA A 223 -30.76 30.74 -8.97
N ARG A 224 -31.40 30.35 -7.86
CA ARG A 224 -30.80 29.43 -6.88
C ARG A 224 -30.51 28.05 -7.48
N SER A 225 -31.43 27.50 -8.27
CA SER A 225 -31.24 26.21 -8.94
C SER A 225 -30.16 26.27 -10.02
N GLU A 226 -30.09 27.37 -10.78
CA GLU A 226 -29.03 27.60 -11.77
C GLU A 226 -27.65 27.75 -11.09
N ALA A 227 -27.59 28.43 -9.94
CA ALA A 227 -26.36 28.56 -9.15
C ALA A 227 -25.86 27.25 -8.58
N ALA A 228 -26.68 26.21 -8.46
CA ALA A 228 -26.25 24.86 -8.04
C ALA A 228 -25.53 24.05 -9.14
N LEU A 229 -25.66 24.42 -10.42
CA LEU A 229 -25.06 23.67 -11.53
C LEU A 229 -23.52 23.78 -11.59
N PRO A 230 -22.89 24.99 -11.48
CA PRO A 230 -21.43 25.09 -11.59
C PRO A 230 -20.64 24.25 -10.60
N PRO A 231 -20.97 24.18 -9.29
CA PRO A 231 -20.22 23.33 -8.36
C PRO A 231 -20.36 21.84 -8.68
N LEU A 232 -21.52 21.38 -9.16
CA LEU A 232 -21.71 19.99 -9.58
C LEU A 232 -20.89 19.68 -10.84
N GLN A 233 -20.82 20.61 -11.80
CA GLN A 233 -19.96 20.47 -12.98
C GLN A 233 -18.48 20.45 -12.62
N ALA A 234 -18.06 21.27 -11.66
CA ALA A 234 -16.70 21.30 -11.17
C ALA A 234 -16.35 19.97 -10.47
N GLY A 235 -17.23 19.48 -9.58
CA GLY A 235 -17.05 18.19 -8.91
C GLY A 235 -16.93 17.02 -9.89
N LEU A 236 -17.81 16.97 -10.90
CA LEU A 236 -17.71 15.95 -11.96
C LEU A 236 -16.35 15.98 -12.67
N ARG A 237 -15.88 17.17 -13.07
CA ARG A 237 -14.57 17.29 -13.73
C ARG A 237 -13.43 16.90 -12.81
N GLN A 238 -13.47 17.28 -11.54
CA GLN A 238 -12.45 16.91 -10.56
C GLN A 238 -12.36 15.39 -10.38
N ALA A 239 -13.51 14.70 -10.25
CA ALA A 239 -13.55 13.25 -10.19
C ALA A 239 -12.99 12.59 -11.47
N GLN A 240 -13.32 13.14 -12.65
CA GLN A 240 -12.76 12.68 -13.93
C GLN A 240 -11.25 12.87 -14.00
N TYR A 241 -10.73 14.06 -13.65
CA TYR A 241 -9.29 14.33 -13.64
C TYR A 241 -8.54 13.43 -12.66
N ARG A 242 -9.17 13.09 -11.52
CA ARG A 242 -8.57 12.13 -10.60
C ARG A 242 -8.49 10.73 -11.20
N LEU A 243 -9.52 10.27 -11.92
CA LEU A 243 -9.51 9.00 -12.65
C LEU A 243 -8.43 8.97 -13.73
N ASP A 244 -8.22 10.07 -14.47
CA ASP A 244 -7.15 10.19 -15.45
C ASP A 244 -5.78 9.96 -14.80
N VAL A 245 -5.50 10.70 -13.71
CA VAL A 245 -4.23 10.60 -12.98
C VAL A 245 -4.03 9.20 -12.39
N LEU A 246 -5.08 8.60 -11.81
CA LEU A 246 -5.02 7.24 -11.30
C LEU A 246 -4.70 6.21 -12.39
N SER A 247 -5.14 6.48 -13.63
CA SER A 247 -4.85 5.65 -14.81
C SER A 247 -3.53 6.02 -15.53
N GLY A 248 -2.71 6.87 -14.91
CA GLY A 248 -1.43 7.31 -15.49
C GLY A 248 -1.56 8.24 -16.69
N GLN A 249 -2.70 8.91 -16.85
CA GLN A 249 -3.01 9.77 -18.00
C GLN A 249 -3.07 11.25 -17.59
N ALA A 250 -2.91 12.14 -18.59
CA ALA A 250 -3.08 13.56 -18.38
C ALA A 250 -4.56 13.90 -18.13
N PRO A 251 -4.87 14.90 -17.27
CA PRO A 251 -6.23 15.34 -17.01
C PRO A 251 -7.00 15.70 -18.31
N GLY A 252 -8.18 15.10 -18.48
CA GLY A 252 -9.06 15.29 -19.65
C GLY A 252 -8.96 14.16 -20.70
N ALA A 253 -8.20 13.09 -20.44
CA ALA A 253 -8.02 11.97 -21.36
C ALA A 253 -9.21 10.98 -21.34
N ILE A 254 -9.80 10.72 -20.17
CA ILE A 254 -10.90 9.76 -20.00
C ILE A 254 -12.26 10.49 -20.13
N ALA A 255 -13.02 10.12 -21.13
CA ALA A 255 -14.42 10.53 -21.23
C ALA A 255 -15.31 9.48 -20.53
N LEU A 256 -16.02 9.90 -19.49
CA LEU A 256 -17.15 9.12 -18.96
C LEU A 256 -18.37 9.35 -19.86
N ALA A 257 -19.25 8.33 -19.96
CA ALA A 257 -20.46 8.43 -20.74
C ALA A 257 -21.28 9.66 -20.30
N THR A 258 -21.81 10.41 -21.28
CA THR A 258 -22.56 11.65 -21.03
C THR A 258 -23.99 11.41 -20.50
N LYS A 259 -24.49 10.20 -20.58
CA LYS A 259 -25.83 9.84 -20.06
C LYS A 259 -25.68 9.30 -18.63
N PRO A 260 -26.48 9.81 -17.67
CA PRO A 260 -26.54 9.25 -16.33
C PRO A 260 -26.89 7.77 -16.40
N GLN A 261 -26.00 6.91 -15.94
CA GLN A 261 -26.26 5.49 -15.83
C GLN A 261 -26.99 5.24 -14.52
N GLN A 262 -28.17 4.62 -14.57
CA GLN A 262 -28.83 4.19 -13.34
C GLN A 262 -27.96 3.14 -12.67
N GLN A 263 -27.53 3.43 -11.45
CA GLN A 263 -26.83 2.43 -10.63
C GLN A 263 -27.83 1.36 -10.21
N ALA A 264 -27.53 0.12 -10.55
CA ALA A 264 -28.30 -1.00 -10.02
C ALA A 264 -28.01 -1.14 -8.49
N PRO A 265 -29.03 -1.36 -7.67
CA PRO A 265 -28.79 -1.71 -6.27
C PRO A 265 -27.93 -2.96 -6.20
N LEU A 266 -27.05 -3.02 -5.20
CA LEU A 266 -26.27 -4.23 -4.95
C LEU A 266 -27.20 -5.45 -4.82
N ALA A 267 -27.02 -6.44 -5.70
CA ALA A 267 -27.95 -7.55 -5.85
C ALA A 267 -27.78 -8.65 -4.78
N GLY A 268 -27.04 -8.44 -3.70
CA GLY A 268 -26.83 -9.44 -2.65
C GLY A 268 -26.18 -8.91 -1.39
N GLN A 269 -26.13 -9.76 -0.37
CA GLN A 269 -25.37 -9.47 0.85
C GLN A 269 -23.87 -9.60 0.55
N LEU A 270 -23.09 -8.60 0.96
CA LEU A 270 -21.63 -8.66 0.88
C LEU A 270 -21.08 -9.78 1.76
N PRO A 271 -20.23 -10.68 1.26
CA PRO A 271 -19.60 -11.71 2.06
C PRO A 271 -18.54 -11.09 2.97
N LEU A 272 -18.74 -11.11 4.28
CA LEU A 272 -17.75 -10.58 5.23
C LEU A 272 -16.55 -11.53 5.43
N GLY A 273 -16.75 -12.83 5.25
CA GLY A 273 -15.70 -13.82 5.46
C GLY A 273 -15.34 -14.09 6.92
N ASP A 274 -14.25 -14.83 7.11
CA ASP A 274 -13.62 -14.96 8.42
C ASP A 274 -12.79 -13.69 8.70
N VAL A 275 -13.26 -12.87 9.62
CA VAL A 275 -12.62 -11.60 9.98
C VAL A 275 -11.18 -11.79 10.45
N ASN A 276 -10.89 -12.90 11.16
CA ASN A 276 -9.54 -13.19 11.61
C ASN A 276 -8.59 -13.45 10.43
N GLN A 277 -9.06 -14.17 9.42
CA GLN A 277 -8.29 -14.38 8.19
C GLN A 277 -8.19 -13.10 7.37
N LEU A 278 -9.28 -12.35 7.24
CA LEU A 278 -9.30 -11.08 6.52
C LEU A 278 -8.24 -10.12 7.06
N ILE A 279 -8.20 -9.91 8.38
CA ILE A 279 -7.23 -8.99 9.01
C ILE A 279 -5.80 -9.51 8.84
N LYS A 280 -5.55 -10.81 9.03
CA LYS A 280 -4.22 -11.39 8.85
C LYS A 280 -3.69 -11.31 7.41
N GLN A 281 -4.58 -11.29 6.43
CA GLN A 281 -4.22 -11.20 5.01
C GLN A 281 -4.10 -9.76 4.51
N ARG A 282 -4.46 -8.77 5.32
CA ARG A 282 -4.31 -7.36 4.95
C ARG A 282 -2.84 -7.03 4.66
N PRO A 283 -2.56 -6.36 3.54
CA PRO A 283 -1.18 -6.07 3.15
C PRO A 283 -0.42 -5.21 4.18
N ASP A 284 -1.10 -4.26 4.84
CA ASP A 284 -0.53 -3.41 5.89
C ASP A 284 -0.11 -4.22 7.13
N VAL A 285 -0.92 -5.20 7.54
CA VAL A 285 -0.63 -6.11 8.64
C VAL A 285 0.53 -7.05 8.28
N VAL A 286 0.50 -7.63 7.07
CA VAL A 286 1.60 -8.48 6.57
C VAL A 286 2.90 -7.69 6.51
N ARG A 287 2.87 -6.45 6.01
CA ARG A 287 4.05 -5.56 5.99
C ARG A 287 4.62 -5.34 7.39
N ALA A 288 3.76 -5.01 8.36
CA ALA A 288 4.19 -4.76 9.74
C ALA A 288 4.80 -6.01 10.37
N GLU A 289 4.21 -7.18 10.13
CA GLU A 289 4.73 -8.47 10.59
C GLU A 289 6.09 -8.81 9.97
N ARG A 290 6.26 -8.62 8.65
CA ARG A 290 7.55 -8.85 7.98
C ARG A 290 8.64 -7.90 8.48
N LEU A 291 8.32 -6.63 8.80
CA LEU A 291 9.26 -5.69 9.42
C LEU A 291 9.63 -6.08 10.85
N LEU A 292 8.71 -6.65 11.61
CA LEU A 292 8.99 -7.24 12.92
C LEU A 292 9.95 -8.43 12.79
N ALA A 293 9.70 -9.34 11.82
CA ALA A 293 10.59 -10.44 11.51
C ALA A 293 12.01 -9.95 11.17
N ALA A 294 12.12 -8.93 10.32
CA ALA A 294 13.40 -8.31 9.99
C ALA A 294 14.14 -7.78 11.24
N SER A 295 13.43 -7.07 12.11
CA SER A 295 14.01 -6.55 13.36
C SER A 295 14.45 -7.66 14.32
N SER A 296 13.71 -8.77 14.37
CA SER A 296 14.10 -9.96 15.14
C SER A 296 15.39 -10.59 14.61
N GLU A 297 15.54 -10.69 13.30
CA GLU A 297 16.77 -11.17 12.65
C GLU A 297 17.95 -10.22 12.89
N ASP A 298 17.72 -8.89 12.92
CA ASP A 298 18.75 -7.91 13.29
C ASP A 298 19.24 -8.11 14.73
N VAL A 299 18.35 -8.50 15.67
CA VAL A 299 18.76 -8.88 17.04
C VAL A 299 19.63 -10.13 17.01
N GLY A 300 19.32 -11.12 16.16
CA GLY A 300 20.13 -12.30 15.94
C GLY A 300 21.54 -11.96 15.46
N ALA A 301 21.65 -11.11 14.45
CA ALA A 301 22.93 -10.63 13.92
C ALA A 301 23.75 -9.88 14.99
N ALA A 302 23.12 -8.96 15.74
CA ALA A 302 23.77 -8.23 16.84
C ALA A 302 24.16 -9.13 18.02
N THR A 303 23.47 -10.25 18.23
CA THR A 303 23.82 -11.26 19.22
C THR A 303 25.05 -12.05 18.78
N ALA A 304 25.12 -12.41 17.50
CA ALA A 304 26.28 -13.10 16.92
C ALA A 304 27.57 -12.24 16.99
N ASP A 305 27.47 -10.90 16.99
CA ASP A 305 28.60 -9.98 17.19
C ASP A 305 29.27 -10.09 18.57
N LEU A 306 28.66 -10.77 19.54
CA LEU A 306 29.29 -11.08 20.85
C LEU A 306 30.31 -12.24 20.76
N TYR A 307 30.33 -12.96 19.67
CA TYR A 307 31.16 -14.15 19.47
C TYR A 307 32.34 -13.88 18.53
N PRO A 308 33.39 -14.73 18.54
CA PRO A 308 34.51 -14.61 17.63
C PRO A 308 34.08 -14.78 16.18
N ARG A 309 34.60 -13.95 15.27
CA ARG A 309 34.44 -14.11 13.82
C ARG A 309 35.61 -14.87 13.26
N LEU A 310 35.34 -15.90 12.48
CA LEU A 310 36.31 -16.67 11.74
C LEU A 310 36.31 -16.25 10.28
N SER A 311 37.47 -15.81 9.78
CA SER A 311 37.64 -15.42 8.40
C SER A 311 38.77 -16.20 7.75
N LEU A 312 38.59 -16.52 6.47
CA LEU A 312 39.60 -17.14 5.63
C LEU A 312 40.01 -16.19 4.53
N GLY A 313 41.22 -15.67 4.61
CA GLY A 313 41.87 -14.93 3.54
C GLY A 313 42.63 -15.84 2.62
N GLY A 314 42.73 -15.49 1.34
CA GLY A 314 43.55 -16.21 0.37
C GLY A 314 44.06 -15.30 -0.72
N PHE A 315 45.19 -15.64 -1.29
CA PHE A 315 45.71 -15.02 -2.48
C PHE A 315 46.23 -16.11 -3.44
N LEU A 316 45.99 -15.90 -4.72
CA LEU A 316 46.55 -16.74 -5.79
C LEU A 316 46.98 -15.82 -6.94
N GLY A 317 48.22 -15.86 -7.32
CA GLY A 317 48.73 -15.00 -8.39
C GLY A 317 50.22 -15.00 -8.53
N PHE A 318 50.77 -13.82 -8.78
CA PHE A 318 52.18 -13.56 -8.97
C PHE A 318 52.63 -12.45 -7.99
N PHE A 319 53.78 -12.70 -7.36
CA PHE A 319 54.45 -11.74 -6.49
C PHE A 319 55.91 -11.65 -6.87
N ALA A 320 56.36 -10.47 -7.32
CA ALA A 320 57.73 -10.25 -7.74
C ALA A 320 58.35 -9.07 -7.01
N LEU A 321 59.60 -9.21 -6.55
CA LEU A 321 60.36 -8.11 -5.95
C LEU A 321 61.01 -7.17 -6.96
N ARG A 322 60.90 -7.48 -8.27
CA ARG A 322 61.33 -6.66 -9.39
C ARG A 322 60.22 -6.69 -10.45
N GLY A 323 59.91 -5.53 -11.07
CA GLY A 323 58.80 -5.45 -12.04
C GLY A 323 59.05 -6.25 -13.33
N SER A 324 60.29 -6.47 -13.73
CA SER A 324 60.64 -7.32 -14.87
C SER A 324 60.62 -8.78 -14.42
N GLY A 325 59.63 -9.56 -14.83
CA GLY A 325 59.52 -10.99 -14.47
C GLY A 325 58.34 -11.32 -13.57
N VAL A 326 57.36 -10.44 -13.44
CA VAL A 326 56.16 -10.67 -12.63
C VAL A 326 55.38 -11.89 -13.10
N PHE A 327 55.42 -12.25 -14.37
CA PHE A 327 54.76 -13.45 -14.92
C PHE A 327 55.70 -14.66 -15.09
N ASP A 328 56.92 -14.59 -14.59
CA ASP A 328 57.85 -15.72 -14.61
C ASP A 328 57.39 -16.84 -13.65
N GLY A 329 57.73 -18.07 -13.95
CA GLY A 329 57.34 -19.23 -13.11
C GLY A 329 57.76 -19.11 -11.65
N GLY A 330 58.90 -18.40 -11.39
CA GLY A 330 59.38 -18.14 -10.02
C GLY A 330 58.66 -17.05 -9.25
N ALA A 331 57.76 -16.29 -9.90
CA ALA A 331 56.91 -15.26 -9.27
C ALA A 331 55.54 -15.79 -8.83
N ARG A 332 55.20 -17.06 -9.12
CA ARG A 332 53.94 -17.67 -8.68
C ARG A 332 53.87 -17.70 -7.15
N ALA A 333 52.76 -17.21 -6.62
CA ALA A 333 52.53 -17.08 -5.20
C ALA A 333 51.12 -17.45 -4.82
N PHE A 334 50.98 -18.09 -3.67
CA PHE A 334 49.69 -18.32 -3.03
C PHE A 334 49.81 -18.06 -1.54
N GLU A 335 48.68 -17.66 -0.95
CA GLU A 335 48.56 -17.44 0.49
C GLU A 335 47.21 -18.00 0.96
N VAL A 336 47.20 -18.64 2.13
CA VAL A 336 45.99 -19.03 2.85
C VAL A 336 46.13 -18.53 4.27
N ALA A 337 45.27 -17.62 4.67
CA ALA A 337 45.40 -16.89 5.93
C ALA A 337 44.09 -17.00 6.76
N PRO A 338 43.88 -18.07 7.53
CA PRO A 338 42.78 -18.12 8.49
C PRO A 338 43.03 -17.10 9.60
N SER A 339 41.98 -16.39 9.98
CA SER A 339 42.03 -15.38 11.05
C SER A 339 40.81 -15.47 11.96
N VAL A 340 41.01 -15.20 13.25
CA VAL A 340 39.96 -15.10 14.25
C VAL A 340 39.99 -13.69 14.84
N SER A 341 38.87 -12.99 14.79
CA SER A 341 38.73 -11.67 15.41
C SER A 341 37.68 -11.72 16.53
N TYR A 342 38.02 -11.11 17.68
CA TYR A 342 37.12 -11.04 18.84
C TYR A 342 37.19 -9.67 19.50
N PRO A 343 36.02 -9.01 19.77
CA PRO A 343 36.00 -7.63 20.29
C PRO A 343 36.26 -7.53 21.81
N ALA A 344 37.33 -8.21 22.34
CA ALA A 344 37.58 -8.38 23.75
C ALA A 344 37.45 -7.10 24.60
N PHE A 345 38.10 -5.99 24.17
CA PHE A 345 38.07 -4.71 24.87
C PHE A 345 36.90 -3.78 24.43
N ARG A 346 36.10 -4.21 23.46
CA ARG A 346 34.95 -3.47 22.93
C ARG A 346 33.61 -4.13 23.23
N LEU A 347 33.57 -5.15 24.06
CA LEU A 347 32.32 -5.83 24.46
C LEU A 347 31.27 -4.90 25.02
N GLY A 348 31.66 -3.83 25.71
CA GLY A 348 30.72 -2.82 26.20
C GLY A 348 29.93 -2.13 25.09
N SER A 349 30.62 -1.78 23.98
CA SER A 349 29.96 -1.15 22.81
C SER A 349 29.09 -2.15 22.04
N VAL A 350 29.53 -3.41 21.90
CA VAL A 350 28.74 -4.48 21.26
C VAL A 350 27.46 -4.76 22.05
N LYS A 351 27.54 -4.88 23.38
CA LYS A 351 26.37 -5.01 24.26
C LYS A 351 25.45 -3.82 24.20
N ALA A 352 25.99 -2.59 24.07
CA ALA A 352 25.16 -1.39 23.90
C ALA A 352 24.40 -1.43 22.56
N ARG A 353 25.06 -1.82 21.47
CA ARG A 353 24.38 -2.02 20.16
C ARG A 353 23.27 -3.06 20.27
N LEU A 354 23.52 -4.22 20.87
CA LEU A 354 22.51 -5.26 21.06
C LEU A 354 21.30 -4.74 21.87
N ARG A 355 21.51 -3.92 22.91
CA ARG A 355 20.39 -3.29 23.64
C ARG A 355 19.60 -2.35 22.74
N GLY A 356 20.26 -1.57 21.87
CA GLY A 356 19.60 -0.70 20.88
C GLY A 356 18.74 -1.51 19.91
N THR A 357 19.31 -2.56 19.30
CA THR A 357 18.59 -3.41 18.36
C THR A 357 17.40 -4.13 19.02
N ARG A 358 17.53 -4.56 20.28
CA ARG A 358 16.41 -5.14 21.04
C ARG A 358 15.28 -4.12 21.27
N ALA A 359 15.63 -2.88 21.58
CA ALA A 359 14.64 -1.80 21.74
C ALA A 359 13.93 -1.48 20.42
N GLU A 360 14.66 -1.52 19.28
CA GLU A 360 14.07 -1.39 17.95
C GLU A 360 13.09 -2.52 17.61
N ALA A 361 13.44 -3.77 17.97
CA ALA A 361 12.54 -4.91 17.81
C ALA A 361 11.29 -4.82 18.68
N GLN A 362 11.40 -4.31 19.93
CA GLN A 362 10.23 -4.01 20.77
C GLN A 362 9.35 -2.92 20.14
N GLY A 363 9.96 -1.88 19.56
CA GLY A 363 9.22 -0.86 18.81
C GLY A 363 8.54 -1.41 17.55
N ALA A 364 9.14 -2.39 16.88
CA ALA A 364 8.52 -3.06 15.73
C ALA A 364 7.34 -3.95 16.16
N LEU A 365 7.42 -4.64 17.31
CA LEU A 365 6.32 -5.39 17.88
C LEU A 365 5.14 -4.47 18.21
N ALA A 366 5.38 -3.37 18.91
CA ALA A 366 4.32 -2.41 19.23
C ALA A 366 3.67 -1.82 17.96
N ARG A 367 4.44 -1.58 16.88
CA ARG A 367 3.87 -1.16 15.59
C ARG A 367 2.99 -2.24 14.95
N TYR A 368 3.41 -3.51 15.00
CA TYR A 368 2.60 -4.62 14.52
C TYR A 368 1.27 -4.72 15.28
N GLU A 369 1.31 -4.69 16.62
CA GLU A 369 0.12 -4.72 17.47
C GLU A 369 -0.80 -3.53 17.19
N HIS A 370 -0.25 -2.33 17.06
CA HIS A 370 -1.02 -1.13 16.70
C HIS A 370 -1.68 -1.26 15.32
N THR A 371 -0.97 -1.79 14.31
CA THR A 371 -1.52 -2.02 12.98
C THR A 371 -2.68 -3.01 13.01
N MET A 372 -2.60 -4.04 13.86
CA MET A 372 -3.70 -4.98 14.09
C MET A 372 -4.95 -4.31 14.66
N LEU A 373 -4.78 -3.41 15.64
CA LEU A 373 -5.88 -2.65 16.23
C LEU A 373 -6.54 -1.71 15.23
N LEU A 374 -5.73 -0.99 14.43
CA LEU A 374 -6.24 -0.13 13.36
C LEU A 374 -6.97 -0.94 12.29
N ALA A 375 -6.47 -2.13 11.94
CA ALA A 375 -7.13 -3.00 10.98
C ALA A 375 -8.51 -3.50 11.49
N GLN A 376 -8.61 -3.79 12.78
CA GLN A 376 -9.88 -4.13 13.43
C GLN A 376 -10.84 -2.94 13.42
N GLU A 377 -10.37 -1.74 13.80
CA GLU A 377 -11.15 -0.51 13.78
C GLU A 377 -11.70 -0.21 12.38
N ASP A 378 -10.88 -0.33 11.33
CA ASP A 378 -11.31 -0.14 9.94
C ASP A 378 -12.45 -1.07 9.55
N VAL A 379 -12.38 -2.36 9.92
CA VAL A 379 -13.43 -3.33 9.61
C VAL A 379 -14.72 -3.00 10.36
N GLU A 380 -14.64 -2.67 11.66
CA GLU A 380 -15.80 -2.26 12.47
C GLU A 380 -16.48 -1.02 11.89
N ASN A 381 -15.69 0.00 11.54
CA ASN A 381 -16.19 1.23 10.95
C ASN A 381 -16.84 0.98 9.58
N ALA A 382 -16.22 0.15 8.72
CA ALA A 382 -16.76 -0.17 7.40
C ALA A 382 -18.10 -0.93 7.49
N VAL A 383 -18.18 -1.93 8.38
CA VAL A 383 -19.41 -2.71 8.63
C VAL A 383 -20.53 -1.79 9.13
N THR A 384 -20.22 -0.97 10.14
CA THR A 384 -21.19 -0.05 10.73
C THR A 384 -21.69 0.98 9.72
N GLN A 385 -20.77 1.66 9.01
CA GLN A 385 -21.14 2.67 8.01
C GLN A 385 -21.99 2.11 6.88
N LEU A 386 -21.65 0.91 6.37
CA LEU A 386 -22.44 0.30 5.30
C LEU A 386 -23.85 -0.03 5.76
N ALA A 387 -24.01 -0.63 6.93
CA ALA A 387 -25.31 -1.02 7.50
C ALA A 387 -26.21 0.23 7.74
N GLU A 388 -25.63 1.26 8.36
CA GLU A 388 -26.38 2.50 8.63
C GLU A 388 -26.73 3.26 7.35
N ASN A 389 -25.83 3.28 6.36
CA ASN A 389 -26.12 3.89 5.05
C ASN A 389 -27.22 3.13 4.30
N GLN A 390 -27.28 1.81 4.37
CA GLN A 390 -28.37 1.02 3.78
C GLN A 390 -29.72 1.34 4.45
N THR A 391 -29.74 1.44 5.78
CA THR A 391 -30.93 1.83 6.55
C THR A 391 -31.40 3.24 6.18
N ARG A 392 -30.47 4.20 6.09
CA ARG A 392 -30.73 5.57 5.66
C ARG A 392 -31.31 5.62 4.24
N LEU A 393 -30.68 4.92 3.29
CA LEU A 393 -31.13 4.86 1.90
C LEU A 393 -32.54 4.29 1.79
N ALA A 394 -32.87 3.22 2.51
CA ALA A 394 -34.21 2.65 2.53
C ALA A 394 -35.25 3.67 3.01
N SER A 395 -34.94 4.45 4.04
CA SER A 395 -35.79 5.53 4.56
C SER A 395 -35.96 6.67 3.58
N LEU A 396 -34.88 7.10 2.91
CA LEU A 396 -34.92 8.17 1.88
C LEU A 396 -35.73 7.73 0.64
N LEU A 397 -35.61 6.49 0.20
CA LEU A 397 -36.39 5.95 -0.90
C LEU A 397 -37.89 5.86 -0.55
N ALA A 398 -38.24 5.50 0.70
CA ALA A 398 -39.63 5.55 1.18
C ALA A 398 -40.16 6.98 1.21
N SER A 399 -39.34 7.92 1.74
CA SER A 399 -39.69 9.36 1.73
C SER A 399 -39.89 9.90 0.31
N ALA A 400 -39.04 9.54 -0.64
CA ALA A 400 -39.17 9.93 -2.05
C ALA A 400 -40.48 9.41 -2.68
N ARG A 401 -40.89 8.17 -2.35
CA ARG A 401 -42.17 7.62 -2.81
C ARG A 401 -43.37 8.44 -2.29
N HIS A 402 -43.36 8.72 -0.99
CA HIS A 402 -44.44 9.55 -0.38
C HIS A 402 -44.41 10.99 -0.88
N GLY A 403 -43.26 11.61 -1.03
CA GLY A 403 -43.10 12.94 -1.60
C GLY A 403 -43.61 13.02 -3.06
N ASN A 404 -43.34 11.98 -3.84
CA ASN A 404 -43.86 11.91 -5.22
C ASN A 404 -45.39 11.79 -5.27
N ALA A 405 -46.00 11.00 -4.39
CA ALA A 405 -47.46 10.90 -4.26
C ALA A 405 -48.05 12.22 -3.79
N ALA A 406 -47.47 12.92 -2.81
CA ALA A 406 -47.91 14.21 -2.32
C ALA A 406 -47.89 15.29 -3.44
N LEU A 407 -46.79 15.32 -4.23
CA LEU A 407 -46.67 16.19 -5.38
C LEU A 407 -47.79 15.92 -6.42
N GLY A 408 -48.06 14.63 -6.72
CA GLY A 408 -49.14 14.26 -7.63
C GLY A 408 -50.51 14.74 -7.17
N ILE A 409 -50.85 14.56 -5.88
CA ILE A 409 -52.08 15.03 -5.28
C ILE A 409 -52.19 16.58 -5.34
N ALA A 410 -51.10 17.27 -4.93
CA ALA A 410 -51.04 18.72 -4.95
C ALA A 410 -51.26 19.29 -6.38
N THR A 411 -50.64 18.67 -7.40
CA THR A 411 -50.76 19.02 -8.80
C THR A 411 -52.23 18.83 -9.30
N THR A 412 -52.85 17.67 -9.00
CA THR A 412 -54.21 17.37 -9.40
C THR A 412 -55.21 18.35 -8.73
N ARG A 413 -55.05 18.65 -7.45
CA ARG A 413 -55.88 19.62 -6.74
C ARG A 413 -55.72 21.02 -7.31
N TYR A 414 -54.52 21.44 -7.66
CA TYR A 414 -54.28 22.72 -8.31
C TYR A 414 -54.96 22.81 -9.69
N GLN A 415 -54.80 21.77 -10.53
CA GLN A 415 -55.46 21.72 -11.84
C GLN A 415 -56.98 21.72 -11.75
N GLY A 416 -57.56 21.10 -10.72
CA GLY A 416 -58.99 21.11 -10.42
C GLY A 416 -59.48 22.40 -9.71
N GLY A 417 -58.63 23.40 -9.50
CA GLY A 417 -59.01 24.66 -8.84
C GLY A 417 -59.21 24.55 -7.32
N ALA A 418 -58.92 23.41 -6.70
CA ALA A 418 -59.15 23.15 -5.28
C ALA A 418 -57.87 23.28 -4.42
N GLY A 419 -56.73 23.68 -5.01
CA GLY A 419 -55.46 23.83 -4.34
C GLY A 419 -54.66 25.05 -4.78
N SER A 420 -53.72 25.50 -3.93
CA SER A 420 -52.81 26.59 -4.27
C SER A 420 -51.63 26.11 -5.10
N TYR A 421 -51.13 26.92 -6.00
CA TYR A 421 -49.88 26.62 -6.73
C TYR A 421 -48.68 26.58 -5.80
N GLN A 422 -48.69 27.35 -4.71
CA GLN A 422 -47.64 27.31 -3.68
C GLN A 422 -47.48 25.90 -3.09
N ALA A 423 -48.58 25.18 -2.83
CA ALA A 423 -48.51 23.80 -2.33
C ALA A 423 -47.82 22.85 -3.32
N VAL A 424 -48.01 23.06 -4.64
CA VAL A 424 -47.28 22.27 -5.67
C VAL A 424 -45.78 22.55 -5.61
N LEU A 425 -45.35 23.81 -5.51
CA LEU A 425 -43.96 24.21 -5.45
C LEU A 425 -43.27 23.74 -4.20
N GLU A 426 -43.95 23.77 -3.04
CA GLU A 426 -43.40 23.24 -1.76
C GLU A 426 -43.15 21.73 -1.83
N ASN A 427 -44.13 20.95 -2.29
CA ASN A 427 -43.99 19.50 -2.45
C ASN A 427 -42.94 19.15 -3.49
N GLN A 428 -42.82 19.92 -4.57
CA GLN A 428 -41.81 19.72 -5.59
C GLN A 428 -40.40 19.97 -5.04
N ARG A 429 -40.21 21.08 -4.29
CA ARG A 429 -38.92 21.38 -3.66
C ARG A 429 -38.52 20.27 -2.67
N ALA A 430 -39.42 19.85 -1.77
CA ALA A 430 -39.19 18.78 -0.82
C ALA A 430 -38.80 17.48 -1.51
N LEU A 431 -39.46 17.10 -2.60
CA LEU A 431 -39.12 15.91 -3.37
C LEU A 431 -37.74 15.99 -4.02
N TYR A 432 -37.34 17.14 -4.56
CA TYR A 432 -35.98 17.33 -5.11
C TYR A 432 -34.91 17.22 -4.04
N ASP A 433 -35.12 17.79 -2.87
CA ASP A 433 -34.18 17.72 -1.74
C ASP A 433 -34.02 16.27 -1.27
N ILE A 434 -35.11 15.51 -1.10
CA ILE A 434 -35.08 14.08 -0.75
C ILE A 434 -34.33 13.27 -1.81
N ARG A 435 -34.61 13.48 -3.10
CA ARG A 435 -33.95 12.76 -4.19
C ARG A 435 -32.45 13.05 -4.24
N ARG A 436 -32.04 14.29 -3.98
CA ARG A 436 -30.61 14.68 -3.91
C ARG A 436 -29.89 14.05 -2.74
N GLU A 437 -30.58 13.88 -1.59
CA GLU A 437 -30.00 13.18 -0.44
C GLU A 437 -29.89 11.66 -0.63
N ALA A 438 -30.72 11.11 -1.51
CA ALA A 438 -30.71 9.67 -1.81
C ALA A 438 -29.67 9.27 -2.87
N LEU A 439 -29.08 10.24 -3.59
CA LEU A 439 -27.97 10.04 -4.55
C LEU A 439 -26.61 10.05 -3.84
#